data_375a0f82aab5f9a61459d0eab5cf299a
#
_entry.id   375a0f82aab5f9a61459d0eab5cf299a
#
_cell.length_a   1.000
_cell.length_b   1.000
_cell.length_c   1.000
_cell.angle_alpha   90.00
_cell.angle_beta   90.00
_cell.angle_gamma   90.00
#
_symmetry.space_group_name_H-M   'P 1'
#
loop_
_entity.id
_entity.type
_entity.pdbx_description
1 polymer ?
#
loop_
_entity_poly.entity_id
_entity_poly.type
_entity_poly.pdbx_seq_one_letter_code
_entity_poly.pdbx_strand_id
1 'polypeptide(L)'
;MGVLTRNGEDARFLKANAASAAQLGCGPSEMSGRTALELGLPSSLVQGWLMSLDAAHQLGRPLDVRWQLSTGRGLRTFTSRVIPFTQGDGSTQNFGYINQDWTGAQDVSLDDAAERERLAGALAAALTEEIEAPLEQLLGLIGVVADEVGALADTDPLLELEECGRVLASAMLLARRAHMPVHELREFVRPVPYSPGPVDAGECIRSALRLVSSEVKRSCGIRTEMLPATQVQADEPLLRHALVRVLIETGRGPGAAHARLGDLVVSMARDASVLELVLSRIDRCGTPQGDLATCERLVREAGGLLRVEPQTGQGFRVRIALPLVQLRG
;
A
#
# COMPACT_ATOMS: atom_id res chain seq x y z
N MET A 1 3.69 20.89 -20.29
CA MET A 1 4.66 21.28 -19.26
C MET A 1 4.40 22.70 -18.79
N GLY A 2 4.86 23.05 -17.63
CA GLY A 2 4.70 24.38 -17.05
C GLY A 2 5.53 24.57 -15.79
N VAL A 3 5.22 25.65 -15.09
CA VAL A 3 5.83 26.02 -13.81
C VAL A 3 4.72 26.29 -12.82
N LEU A 4 4.87 25.78 -11.61
CA LEU A 4 3.96 26.05 -10.51
C LEU A 4 4.76 26.37 -9.23
N THR A 5 4.09 26.96 -8.27
CA THR A 5 4.63 27.23 -6.94
C THR A 5 3.69 26.72 -5.87
N ARG A 6 4.22 26.34 -4.74
CA ARG A 6 3.41 26.03 -3.58
C ARG A 6 2.79 27.31 -3.01
N ASN A 7 1.50 27.30 -2.72
CA ASN A 7 0.74 28.42 -2.16
C ASN A 7 -0.10 27.93 -0.97
N GLY A 8 0.53 27.80 0.21
CA GLY A 8 -0.13 27.24 1.40
C GLY A 8 -0.58 25.80 1.18
N GLU A 9 -1.90 25.57 1.27
CA GLU A 9 -2.55 24.26 1.04
C GLU A 9 -2.98 24.03 -0.42
N ASP A 10 -2.42 24.79 -1.38
CA ASP A 10 -2.75 24.69 -2.79
C ASP A 10 -1.48 24.86 -3.66
N ALA A 11 -1.59 24.59 -4.96
CA ALA A 11 -0.55 24.77 -5.95
C ALA A 11 -0.99 25.84 -6.97
N ARG A 12 -0.21 26.90 -7.14
CA ARG A 12 -0.48 27.99 -8.10
C ARG A 12 0.32 27.77 -9.38
N PHE A 13 -0.33 27.79 -10.51
CA PHE A 13 0.29 27.68 -11.82
C PHE A 13 0.85 29.06 -12.25
N LEU A 14 2.16 29.14 -12.39
CA LEU A 14 2.83 30.37 -12.85
C LEU A 14 2.83 30.45 -14.38
N LYS A 15 3.09 29.33 -15.04
CA LYS A 15 3.06 29.19 -16.51
C LYS A 15 2.61 27.78 -16.91
N ALA A 16 1.87 27.69 -18.01
CA ALA A 16 1.50 26.43 -18.63
C ALA A 16 1.58 26.56 -20.16
N ASN A 17 1.97 25.49 -20.83
CA ASN A 17 1.83 25.42 -22.29
C ASN A 17 0.39 24.99 -22.68
N ALA A 18 0.04 25.18 -23.97
CA ALA A 18 -1.29 24.85 -24.47
C ALA A 18 -1.70 23.38 -24.21
N ALA A 19 -0.76 22.45 -24.37
CA ALA A 19 -1.04 21.03 -24.11
C ALA A 19 -1.37 20.75 -22.63
N SER A 20 -0.68 21.39 -21.70
CA SER A 20 -0.93 21.23 -20.26
C SER A 20 -2.27 21.85 -19.84
N ALA A 21 -2.60 23.02 -20.36
CA ALA A 21 -3.87 23.67 -20.09
C ALA A 21 -5.05 22.89 -20.69
N ALA A 22 -4.91 22.37 -21.91
CA ALA A 22 -5.92 21.52 -22.53
C ALA A 22 -6.21 20.22 -21.78
N GLN A 23 -5.25 19.69 -21.01
CA GLN A 23 -5.44 18.52 -20.13
C GLN A 23 -6.44 18.83 -19.00
N LEU A 24 -6.46 20.08 -18.53
CA LEU A 24 -7.38 20.57 -17.51
C LEU A 24 -8.67 21.21 -18.10
N GLY A 25 -8.80 21.22 -19.42
CA GLY A 25 -9.97 21.76 -20.11
C GLY A 25 -10.02 23.29 -20.17
N CYS A 26 -8.88 23.98 -20.00
CA CYS A 26 -8.79 25.44 -20.02
C CYS A 26 -7.70 25.94 -21.00
N GLY A 27 -7.67 27.25 -21.23
CA GLY A 27 -6.61 27.92 -22.01
C GLY A 27 -5.36 28.21 -21.15
N PRO A 28 -4.15 28.38 -21.78
CA PRO A 28 -2.92 28.71 -21.06
C PRO A 28 -3.02 29.99 -20.23
N SER A 29 -3.68 31.01 -20.75
CA SER A 29 -3.91 32.29 -20.06
C SER A 29 -4.88 32.18 -18.90
N GLU A 30 -5.84 31.25 -18.95
CA GLU A 30 -6.79 30.97 -17.88
C GLU A 30 -6.13 30.19 -16.76
N MET A 31 -5.16 29.34 -17.07
CA MET A 31 -4.43 28.53 -16.11
C MET A 31 -3.38 29.34 -15.34
N SER A 32 -2.72 30.28 -16.02
CA SER A 32 -1.66 31.09 -15.42
C SER A 32 -2.19 32.00 -14.32
N GLY A 33 -1.54 31.98 -13.15
CA GLY A 33 -1.90 32.76 -11.97
C GLY A 33 -2.98 32.14 -11.09
N ARG A 34 -3.72 31.14 -11.57
CA ARG A 34 -4.73 30.43 -10.78
C ARG A 34 -4.14 29.27 -9.98
N THR A 35 -4.82 28.91 -8.90
CA THR A 35 -4.49 27.72 -8.13
C THR A 35 -5.20 26.48 -8.66
N ALA A 36 -4.76 25.31 -8.24
CA ALA A 36 -5.33 24.05 -8.67
C ALA A 36 -6.80 23.92 -8.22
N LEU A 37 -7.13 24.37 -7.00
CA LEU A 37 -8.51 24.39 -6.49
C LEU A 37 -9.40 25.39 -7.25
N GLU A 38 -8.88 26.58 -7.61
CA GLU A 38 -9.60 27.57 -8.44
C GLU A 38 -9.89 27.04 -9.87
N LEU A 39 -9.10 26.10 -10.36
CA LEU A 39 -9.34 25.39 -11.62
C LEU A 39 -10.30 24.20 -11.48
N GLY A 40 -10.83 23.97 -10.28
CA GLY A 40 -11.80 22.90 -10.01
C GLY A 40 -11.19 21.51 -9.82
N LEU A 41 -9.88 21.43 -9.59
CA LEU A 41 -9.26 20.13 -9.28
C LEU A 41 -9.71 19.64 -7.90
N PRO A 42 -9.94 18.32 -7.73
CA PRO A 42 -10.31 17.74 -6.44
C PRO A 42 -9.25 18.03 -5.37
N SER A 43 -9.70 18.41 -4.17
CA SER A 43 -8.80 18.70 -3.05
C SER A 43 -7.87 17.53 -2.69
N SER A 44 -8.37 16.30 -2.76
CA SER A 44 -7.57 15.08 -2.54
C SER A 44 -6.42 14.94 -3.55
N LEU A 45 -6.65 15.30 -4.82
CA LEU A 45 -5.61 15.33 -5.85
C LEU A 45 -4.57 16.40 -5.56
N VAL A 46 -5.04 17.60 -5.17
CA VAL A 46 -4.14 18.72 -4.83
C VAL A 46 -3.27 18.37 -3.63
N GLN A 47 -3.82 17.75 -2.60
CA GLN A 47 -3.04 17.28 -1.44
C GLN A 47 -1.96 16.27 -1.85
N GLY A 48 -2.29 15.29 -2.68
CA GLY A 48 -1.30 14.35 -3.22
C GLY A 48 -0.18 15.03 -4.00
N TRP A 49 -0.50 16.09 -4.77
CA TRP A 49 0.50 16.91 -5.44
C TRP A 49 1.39 17.67 -4.45
N LEU A 50 0.81 18.33 -3.46
CA LEU A 50 1.58 19.09 -2.46
C LEU A 50 2.58 18.21 -1.71
N MET A 51 2.18 17.00 -1.31
CA MET A 51 3.08 16.01 -0.73
C MET A 51 4.26 15.69 -1.66
N SER A 52 3.98 15.55 -2.95
CA SER A 52 4.99 15.25 -3.96
C SER A 52 5.92 16.44 -4.23
N LEU A 53 5.39 17.67 -4.23
CA LEU A 53 6.18 18.90 -4.33
C LEU A 53 7.13 19.03 -3.14
N ASP A 54 6.64 18.81 -1.91
CA ASP A 54 7.45 18.85 -0.70
C ASP A 54 8.56 17.80 -0.72
N ALA A 55 8.22 16.58 -1.14
CA ALA A 55 9.20 15.51 -1.26
C ALA A 55 10.28 15.85 -2.31
N ALA A 56 9.88 16.36 -3.49
CA ALA A 56 10.82 16.78 -4.52
C ALA A 56 11.76 17.89 -4.02
N HIS A 57 11.21 18.86 -3.29
CA HIS A 57 11.98 19.97 -2.71
C HIS A 57 12.99 19.46 -1.66
N GLN A 58 12.56 18.63 -0.72
CA GLN A 58 13.41 18.08 0.34
C GLN A 58 14.51 17.17 -0.18
N LEU A 59 14.22 16.38 -1.23
CA LEU A 59 15.20 15.49 -1.86
C LEU A 59 16.12 16.22 -2.84
N GLY A 60 15.79 17.44 -3.26
CA GLY A 60 16.55 18.20 -4.24
C GLY A 60 16.63 17.53 -5.62
N ARG A 61 15.72 16.59 -5.94
CA ARG A 61 15.73 15.83 -7.19
C ARG A 61 14.33 15.72 -7.81
N PRO A 62 14.23 15.48 -9.14
CA PRO A 62 12.95 15.26 -9.79
C PRO A 62 12.21 14.04 -9.25
N LEU A 63 10.88 14.12 -9.17
CA LEU A 63 9.98 13.04 -8.83
C LEU A 63 8.94 12.84 -9.92
N ASP A 64 8.61 11.57 -10.19
CA ASP A 64 7.49 11.20 -11.06
C ASP A 64 6.26 10.88 -10.19
N VAL A 65 5.13 11.50 -10.52
CA VAL A 65 3.86 11.40 -9.77
C VAL A 65 2.77 10.96 -10.74
N ARG A 66 2.09 9.86 -10.44
CA ARG A 66 0.92 9.41 -11.20
C ARG A 66 -0.36 9.93 -10.55
N TRP A 67 -1.29 10.42 -11.36
CA TRP A 67 -2.57 10.95 -10.90
C TRP A 67 -3.66 10.77 -11.95
N GLN A 68 -4.91 10.86 -11.52
CA GLN A 68 -6.06 10.76 -12.40
C GLN A 68 -6.96 11.97 -12.28
N LEU A 69 -7.60 12.31 -13.37
CA LEU A 69 -8.58 13.37 -13.44
C LEU A 69 -9.81 12.89 -14.22
N SER A 70 -10.99 13.07 -13.63
CA SER A 70 -12.25 12.93 -14.36
C SER A 70 -12.48 14.17 -15.18
N THR A 71 -12.47 14.01 -16.50
CA THR A 71 -12.70 15.08 -17.46
C THR A 71 -14.05 14.86 -18.18
N GLY A 72 -14.55 15.85 -18.91
CA GLY A 72 -15.73 15.66 -19.76
C GLY A 72 -15.60 14.56 -20.83
N ARG A 73 -14.38 14.03 -21.03
CA ARG A 73 -14.07 12.91 -21.94
C ARG A 73 -13.83 11.58 -21.21
N GLY A 74 -14.16 11.52 -19.92
CA GLY A 74 -13.94 10.36 -19.06
C GLY A 74 -12.72 10.49 -18.14
N LEU A 75 -12.42 9.41 -17.44
CA LEU A 75 -11.28 9.31 -16.51
C LEU A 75 -9.98 9.24 -17.31
N ARG A 76 -9.05 10.13 -17.04
CA ARG A 76 -7.74 10.20 -17.68
C ARG A 76 -6.62 10.01 -16.66
N THR A 77 -5.60 9.26 -17.05
CA THR A 77 -4.42 8.98 -16.22
C THR A 77 -3.22 9.77 -16.74
N PHE A 78 -2.53 10.45 -15.83
CA PHE A 78 -1.35 11.23 -16.13
C PHE A 78 -0.17 10.82 -15.26
N THR A 79 1.04 10.94 -15.80
CA THR A 79 2.27 10.97 -15.02
C THR A 79 2.89 12.35 -15.15
N SER A 80 3.16 12.98 -14.00
CA SER A 80 3.85 14.28 -13.94
C SER A 80 5.24 14.09 -13.39
N ARG A 81 6.25 14.52 -14.13
CA ARG A 81 7.60 14.72 -13.59
C ARG A 81 7.69 16.10 -12.98
N VAL A 82 7.91 16.16 -11.68
CA VAL A 82 8.07 17.39 -10.91
C VAL A 82 9.54 17.61 -10.66
N ILE A 83 10.02 18.81 -10.99
CA ILE A 83 11.43 19.21 -10.92
C ILE A 83 11.53 20.42 -9.99
N PRO A 84 12.09 20.29 -8.77
CA PRO A 84 12.26 21.43 -7.88
C PRO A 84 13.35 22.36 -8.41
N PHE A 85 13.15 23.67 -8.34
CA PHE A 85 14.19 24.66 -8.59
C PHE A 85 14.01 25.90 -7.70
N THR A 86 15.12 26.52 -7.35
CA THR A 86 15.13 27.73 -6.56
C THR A 86 15.28 28.94 -7.47
N GLN A 87 14.48 29.96 -7.26
CA GLN A 87 14.58 31.23 -7.98
C GLN A 87 15.00 32.31 -6.98
N GLY A 88 16.14 32.93 -7.25
CA GLY A 88 16.61 34.17 -6.64
C GLY A 88 16.92 34.12 -5.14
N ASP A 89 15.97 34.45 -4.30
CA ASP A 89 16.15 34.65 -2.85
C ASP A 89 15.96 33.42 -1.97
N GLY A 90 15.66 32.26 -2.56
CA GLY A 90 15.46 30.99 -1.82
C GLY A 90 14.15 30.90 -1.02
N SER A 91 13.31 31.93 -1.03
CA SER A 91 12.08 31.98 -0.22
C SER A 91 10.88 31.27 -0.87
N THR A 92 10.87 31.14 -2.20
CA THR A 92 9.76 30.59 -2.96
C THR A 92 10.08 29.22 -3.53
N GLN A 93 9.26 28.22 -3.18
CA GLN A 93 9.37 26.86 -3.71
C GLN A 93 8.72 26.80 -5.09
N ASN A 94 9.54 26.80 -6.14
CA ASN A 94 9.10 26.69 -7.52
C ASN A 94 9.40 25.30 -8.07
N PHE A 95 8.50 24.83 -8.96
CA PHE A 95 8.58 23.50 -9.57
C PHE A 95 8.27 23.59 -11.05
N GLY A 96 9.16 23.04 -11.86
CA GLY A 96 8.83 22.66 -13.22
C GLY A 96 8.02 21.38 -13.24
N TYR A 97 7.03 21.26 -14.15
CA TYR A 97 6.32 20.01 -14.32
C TYR A 97 6.18 19.64 -15.78
N ILE A 98 6.23 18.34 -16.06
CA ILE A 98 6.00 17.76 -17.38
C ILE A 98 4.94 16.68 -17.20
N ASN A 99 3.76 16.87 -17.80
CA ASN A 99 2.70 15.88 -17.77
C ASN A 99 2.74 15.02 -19.03
N GLN A 100 2.67 13.72 -18.85
CA GLN A 100 2.46 12.73 -19.90
C GLN A 100 1.10 12.07 -19.70
N ASP A 101 0.30 12.01 -20.77
CA ASP A 101 -0.99 11.36 -20.76
C ASP A 101 -0.82 9.86 -21.04
N TRP A 102 -1.25 9.06 -20.13
CA TRP A 102 -1.23 7.59 -20.20
C TRP A 102 -2.63 6.99 -20.34
N THR A 103 -3.63 7.81 -20.67
CA THR A 103 -5.01 7.35 -20.86
C THR A 103 -5.08 6.35 -22.02
N GLY A 104 -5.42 5.11 -21.71
CA GLY A 104 -5.47 4.02 -22.69
C GLY A 104 -4.15 3.26 -22.92
N ALA A 105 -3.03 3.71 -22.36
CA ALA A 105 -1.86 2.86 -22.22
C ALA A 105 -2.10 1.89 -21.07
N GLN A 106 -2.56 0.70 -21.40
CA GLN A 106 -2.54 -0.47 -20.51
C GLN A 106 -1.09 -0.97 -20.36
N ASP A 107 -0.21 -0.09 -19.92
CA ASP A 107 1.06 -0.51 -19.37
C ASP A 107 0.92 -0.64 -17.85
N VAL A 108 0.24 -1.69 -17.43
CA VAL A 108 0.84 -2.53 -16.37
C VAL A 108 2.16 -2.94 -17.01
N SER A 109 3.26 -2.32 -16.61
CA SER A 109 4.55 -2.67 -17.19
C SER A 109 4.69 -4.18 -17.06
N LEU A 110 5.15 -4.85 -18.11
CA LEU A 110 5.41 -6.30 -18.06
C LEU A 110 6.28 -6.64 -16.84
N ASP A 111 7.12 -5.68 -16.40
CA ASP A 111 7.92 -5.77 -15.18
C ASP A 111 7.08 -5.81 -13.90
N ASP A 112 5.99 -5.02 -13.78
CA ASP A 112 5.13 -5.04 -12.58
C ASP A 112 4.28 -6.31 -12.51
N ALA A 113 3.85 -6.84 -13.66
CA ALA A 113 3.16 -8.13 -13.72
C ALA A 113 4.11 -9.29 -13.37
N ALA A 114 5.32 -9.30 -13.92
CA ALA A 114 6.34 -10.29 -13.62
C ALA A 114 6.81 -10.19 -12.15
N GLU A 115 6.87 -8.99 -11.59
CA GLU A 115 7.22 -8.79 -10.18
C GLU A 115 6.11 -9.27 -9.25
N ARG A 116 4.84 -8.98 -9.55
CA ARG A 116 3.70 -9.54 -8.79
C ARG A 116 3.69 -11.07 -8.84
N GLU A 117 3.95 -11.65 -10.01
CA GLU A 117 3.99 -13.10 -10.17
C GLU A 117 5.13 -13.74 -9.38
N ARG A 118 6.32 -13.12 -9.35
CA ARG A 118 7.44 -13.55 -8.52
C ARG A 118 7.14 -13.46 -7.03
N LEU A 119 6.54 -12.34 -6.58
CA LEU A 119 6.11 -12.15 -5.19
C LEU A 119 5.02 -13.15 -4.82
N ALA A 120 4.04 -13.36 -5.70
CA ALA A 120 2.99 -14.35 -5.49
C ALA A 120 3.55 -15.77 -5.37
N GLY A 121 4.54 -16.13 -6.18
CA GLY A 121 5.25 -17.41 -6.07
C GLY A 121 5.97 -17.59 -4.74
N ALA A 122 6.69 -16.56 -4.29
CA ALA A 122 7.37 -16.57 -3.00
C ALA A 122 6.39 -16.65 -1.83
N LEU A 123 5.29 -15.88 -1.90
CA LEU A 123 4.23 -15.90 -0.89
C LEU A 123 3.47 -17.23 -0.89
N ALA A 124 3.19 -17.81 -2.06
CA ALA A 124 2.54 -19.12 -2.15
C ALA A 124 3.36 -20.21 -1.47
N ALA A 125 4.68 -20.23 -1.70
CA ALA A 125 5.57 -21.18 -1.03
C ALA A 125 5.56 -20.99 0.50
N ALA A 126 5.56 -19.74 0.99
CA ALA A 126 5.51 -19.43 2.41
C ALA A 126 4.16 -19.77 3.05
N LEU A 127 3.05 -19.60 2.31
CA LEU A 127 1.70 -19.88 2.79
C LEU A 127 1.36 -21.38 2.76
N THR A 128 2.10 -22.20 2.00
CA THR A 128 1.87 -23.65 1.94
C THR A 128 1.88 -24.26 3.34
N GLU A 129 2.88 -23.94 4.16
CA GLU A 129 2.98 -24.43 5.54
C GLU A 129 1.82 -23.94 6.44
N GLU A 130 1.37 -22.68 6.24
CA GLU A 130 0.23 -22.12 6.99
C GLU A 130 -1.11 -22.73 6.58
N ILE A 131 -1.20 -23.31 5.39
CA ILE A 131 -2.40 -23.96 4.87
C ILE A 131 -2.40 -25.45 5.19
N GLU A 132 -1.26 -26.14 5.06
CA GLU A 132 -1.13 -27.58 5.32
C GLU A 132 -1.50 -27.94 6.76
N ALA A 133 -0.99 -27.21 7.74
CA ALA A 133 -1.26 -27.51 9.14
C ALA A 133 -2.76 -27.47 9.53
N PRO A 134 -3.55 -26.44 9.20
CA PRO A 134 -4.99 -26.45 9.47
C PRO A 134 -5.75 -27.46 8.63
N LEU A 135 -5.29 -27.81 7.41
CA LEU A 135 -5.91 -28.86 6.60
C LEU A 135 -5.70 -30.25 7.21
N GLU A 136 -4.50 -30.57 7.70
CA GLU A 136 -4.22 -31.84 8.41
C GLU A 136 -5.07 -31.95 9.68
N GLN A 137 -5.15 -30.88 10.48
CA GLN A 137 -6.01 -30.85 11.66
C GLN A 137 -7.49 -31.02 11.29
N LEU A 138 -7.94 -30.40 10.20
CA LEU A 138 -9.31 -30.53 9.71
C LEU A 138 -9.62 -31.96 9.28
N LEU A 139 -8.71 -32.62 8.56
CA LEU A 139 -8.84 -34.03 8.19
C LEU A 139 -8.92 -34.94 9.41
N GLY A 140 -8.08 -34.66 10.43
CA GLY A 140 -8.13 -35.39 11.70
C GLY A 140 -9.48 -35.24 12.42
N LEU A 141 -10.03 -34.01 12.49
CA LEU A 141 -11.34 -33.77 13.10
C LEU A 141 -12.50 -34.43 12.34
N ILE A 142 -12.44 -34.42 11.00
CA ILE A 142 -13.44 -35.12 10.17
C ILE A 142 -13.37 -36.63 10.43
N GLY A 143 -12.15 -37.19 10.58
CA GLY A 143 -11.96 -38.60 10.93
C GLY A 143 -12.63 -38.94 12.25
N VAL A 144 -12.39 -38.12 13.32
CA VAL A 144 -13.03 -38.31 14.63
C VAL A 144 -14.56 -38.30 14.54
N VAL A 145 -15.14 -37.31 13.81
CA VAL A 145 -16.60 -37.27 13.59
C VAL A 145 -17.10 -38.50 12.84
N ALA A 146 -16.37 -38.97 11.84
CA ALA A 146 -16.76 -40.15 11.08
C ALA A 146 -16.77 -41.42 11.96
N ASP A 147 -15.78 -41.56 12.84
CA ASP A 147 -15.67 -42.68 13.79
C ASP A 147 -16.80 -42.61 14.86
N GLU A 148 -17.07 -41.43 15.42
CA GLU A 148 -18.16 -41.23 16.40
C GLU A 148 -19.53 -41.49 15.79
N VAL A 149 -19.79 -40.98 14.56
CA VAL A 149 -21.05 -41.26 13.84
C VAL A 149 -21.19 -42.76 13.53
N GLY A 150 -20.07 -43.46 13.27
CA GLY A 150 -20.06 -44.90 13.09
C GLY A 150 -20.40 -45.67 14.36
N ALA A 151 -20.06 -45.14 15.54
CA ALA A 151 -20.30 -45.75 16.85
C ALA A 151 -21.69 -45.46 17.45
N LEU A 152 -22.48 -44.57 16.83
CA LEU A 152 -23.83 -44.15 17.29
C LEU A 152 -24.83 -45.32 17.54
N ALA A 153 -24.50 -46.53 17.10
CA ALA A 153 -25.36 -47.69 17.27
C ALA A 153 -25.42 -48.20 18.74
N ASP A 154 -24.45 -47.82 19.60
CA ASP A 154 -24.23 -48.44 20.94
C ASP A 154 -24.36 -47.51 22.17
N THR A 155 -24.54 -46.17 21.97
CA THR A 155 -24.49 -45.15 23.06
C THR A 155 -25.70 -44.19 23.03
N ASP A 156 -25.78 -43.23 23.97
CA ASP A 156 -26.82 -42.20 24.05
C ASP A 156 -26.70 -41.20 22.87
N PRO A 157 -27.65 -41.20 21.91
CA PRO A 157 -27.51 -40.43 20.66
C PRO A 157 -27.46 -38.92 20.86
N LEU A 158 -27.97 -38.40 21.98
CA LEU A 158 -28.01 -36.93 22.22
C LEU A 158 -26.68 -36.37 22.65
N LEU A 159 -25.93 -37.06 23.48
CA LEU A 159 -24.60 -36.64 23.93
C LEU A 159 -23.57 -36.70 22.82
N GLU A 160 -23.64 -37.69 21.95
CA GLU A 160 -22.71 -37.82 20.82
C GLU A 160 -23.01 -36.80 19.71
N LEU A 161 -24.29 -36.46 19.49
CA LEU A 161 -24.63 -35.36 18.55
C LEU A 161 -24.11 -33.98 18.99
N GLU A 162 -24.09 -33.69 20.28
CA GLU A 162 -23.49 -32.47 20.82
C GLU A 162 -21.95 -32.45 20.63
N GLU A 163 -21.28 -33.60 20.85
CA GLU A 163 -19.84 -33.73 20.62
C GLU A 163 -19.49 -33.56 19.12
N CYS A 164 -20.19 -34.26 18.22
CA CYS A 164 -20.07 -34.10 16.79
C CYS A 164 -20.28 -32.62 16.38
N GLY A 165 -21.26 -31.94 16.93
CA GLY A 165 -21.53 -30.54 16.69
C GLY A 165 -20.34 -29.62 17.07
N ARG A 166 -19.69 -29.90 18.23
CA ARG A 166 -18.50 -29.15 18.68
C ARG A 166 -17.30 -29.39 17.76
N VAL A 167 -17.07 -30.64 17.37
CA VAL A 167 -15.97 -31.00 16.44
C VAL A 167 -16.19 -30.38 15.07
N LEU A 168 -17.41 -30.41 14.53
CA LEU A 168 -17.75 -29.76 13.26
C LEU A 168 -17.56 -28.23 13.32
N ALA A 169 -17.93 -27.58 14.43
CA ALA A 169 -17.70 -26.15 14.59
C ALA A 169 -16.19 -25.82 14.58
N SER A 170 -15.36 -26.65 15.20
CA SER A 170 -13.90 -26.54 15.18
C SER A 170 -13.34 -26.75 13.77
N ALA A 171 -13.82 -27.76 13.07
CA ALA A 171 -13.45 -28.01 11.67
C ALA A 171 -13.81 -26.85 10.73
N MET A 172 -14.98 -26.24 10.90
CA MET A 172 -15.37 -25.04 10.17
C MET A 172 -14.44 -23.85 10.43
N LEU A 173 -13.99 -23.67 11.68
CA LEU A 173 -13.04 -22.60 12.02
C LEU A 173 -11.68 -22.84 11.34
N LEU A 174 -11.19 -24.06 11.33
CA LEU A 174 -9.94 -24.43 10.67
C LEU A 174 -10.03 -24.27 9.15
N ALA A 175 -11.16 -24.68 8.54
CA ALA A 175 -11.40 -24.47 7.12
C ALA A 175 -11.36 -22.98 6.75
N ARG A 176 -11.98 -22.11 7.55
CA ARG A 176 -11.92 -20.66 7.36
C ARG A 176 -10.49 -20.15 7.49
N ARG A 177 -9.72 -20.62 8.44
CA ARG A 177 -8.31 -20.24 8.61
C ARG A 177 -7.45 -20.64 7.42
N ALA A 178 -7.65 -21.83 6.85
CA ALA A 178 -6.95 -22.26 5.64
C ALA A 178 -7.39 -21.48 4.37
N HIS A 179 -8.68 -21.12 4.29
CA HIS A 179 -9.22 -20.40 3.15
C HIS A 179 -8.72 -18.95 3.04
N MET A 180 -8.55 -18.26 4.18
CA MET A 180 -8.19 -16.84 4.20
C MET A 180 -6.89 -16.52 3.47
N PRO A 181 -5.74 -17.19 3.71
CA PRO A 181 -4.50 -16.93 3.00
C PRO A 181 -4.61 -17.16 1.48
N VAL A 182 -5.36 -18.20 1.07
CA VAL A 182 -5.58 -18.50 -0.35
C VAL A 182 -6.40 -17.39 -1.03
N HIS A 183 -7.45 -16.91 -0.36
CA HIS A 183 -8.27 -15.81 -0.86
C HIS A 183 -7.46 -14.52 -1.01
N GLU A 184 -6.69 -14.14 0.02
CA GLU A 184 -5.83 -12.95 0.00
C GLU A 184 -4.78 -13.02 -1.12
N LEU A 185 -4.15 -14.19 -1.31
CA LEU A 185 -3.18 -14.38 -2.39
C LEU A 185 -3.84 -14.26 -3.77
N ARG A 186 -5.03 -14.83 -3.94
CA ARG A 186 -5.79 -14.73 -5.19
C ARG A 186 -6.14 -13.29 -5.52
N GLU A 187 -6.61 -12.53 -4.55
CA GLU A 187 -6.93 -11.10 -4.75
C GLU A 187 -5.65 -10.27 -5.01
N PHE A 188 -4.53 -10.65 -4.40
CA PHE A 188 -3.23 -10.00 -4.65
C PHE A 188 -2.74 -10.19 -6.10
N VAL A 189 -2.89 -11.40 -6.66
CA VAL A 189 -2.43 -11.74 -8.02
C VAL A 189 -3.37 -11.19 -9.11
N ARG A 190 -4.63 -10.95 -8.76
CA ARG A 190 -5.66 -10.54 -9.72
C ARG A 190 -5.29 -9.24 -10.42
N PRO A 191 -5.22 -9.20 -11.77
CA PRO A 191 -5.06 -7.95 -12.50
C PRO A 191 -6.30 -7.07 -12.28
N VAL A 192 -6.12 -5.91 -11.70
CA VAL A 192 -7.19 -4.93 -11.51
C VAL A 192 -6.80 -3.67 -12.26
N PRO A 193 -7.71 -3.06 -13.06
CA PRO A 193 -7.44 -1.79 -13.70
C PRO A 193 -7.20 -0.72 -12.63
N TYR A 194 -6.28 0.20 -12.91
CA TYR A 194 -5.97 1.33 -12.05
C TYR A 194 -7.24 2.13 -11.75
N SER A 195 -7.62 2.21 -10.49
CA SER A 195 -8.86 2.87 -10.05
C SER A 195 -8.68 3.50 -8.67
N PRO A 196 -8.04 4.68 -8.56
CA PRO A 196 -7.87 5.36 -7.29
C PRO A 196 -9.23 5.82 -6.74
N GLY A 197 -9.42 5.58 -5.46
CA GLY A 197 -10.64 5.91 -4.75
C GLY A 197 -10.40 6.00 -3.24
N PRO A 198 -11.48 6.17 -2.46
CA PRO A 198 -11.40 6.05 -1.02
C PRO A 198 -11.15 4.59 -0.63
N VAL A 199 -10.06 4.36 0.11
CA VAL A 199 -9.58 3.03 0.54
C VAL A 199 -9.36 3.02 2.03
N ASP A 200 -9.77 1.97 2.73
CA ASP A 200 -9.43 1.77 4.13
C ASP A 200 -7.97 1.28 4.26
N ALA A 201 -7.08 2.21 4.64
CA ALA A 201 -5.67 1.93 4.82
C ALA A 201 -5.43 0.88 5.92
N GLY A 202 -6.21 0.89 6.99
CA GLY A 202 -6.11 -0.10 8.07
C GLY A 202 -6.39 -1.51 7.57
N GLU A 203 -7.41 -1.70 6.72
CA GLU A 203 -7.70 -3.01 6.14
C GLU A 203 -6.64 -3.43 5.12
N CYS A 204 -6.15 -2.51 4.27
CA CYS A 204 -5.05 -2.80 3.36
C CYS A 204 -3.79 -3.29 4.09
N ILE A 205 -3.45 -2.66 5.22
CA ILE A 205 -2.30 -3.06 6.04
C ILE A 205 -2.53 -4.43 6.67
N ARG A 206 -3.71 -4.68 7.25
CA ARG A 206 -4.06 -5.99 7.83
C ARG A 206 -4.00 -7.11 6.79
N SER A 207 -4.52 -6.85 5.59
CA SER A 207 -4.46 -7.79 4.46
C SER A 207 -3.00 -8.06 4.05
N ALA A 208 -2.18 -7.02 3.90
CA ALA A 208 -0.76 -7.17 3.57
C ALA A 208 0.00 -7.95 4.65
N LEU A 209 -0.27 -7.68 5.94
CA LEU A 209 0.34 -8.38 7.06
C LEU A 209 -0.04 -9.88 7.10
N ARG A 210 -1.29 -10.22 6.78
CA ARG A 210 -1.71 -11.64 6.66
C ARG A 210 -0.92 -12.36 5.56
N LEU A 211 -0.74 -11.73 4.41
CA LEU A 211 0.00 -12.31 3.28
C LEU A 211 1.48 -12.53 3.57
N VAL A 212 2.13 -11.61 4.32
CA VAL A 212 3.58 -11.68 4.56
C VAL A 212 3.95 -12.35 5.88
N SER A 213 2.97 -12.70 6.71
CA SER A 213 3.20 -13.12 8.10
C SER A 213 4.17 -14.30 8.21
N SER A 214 4.02 -15.33 7.38
CA SER A 214 4.89 -16.50 7.36
C SER A 214 6.30 -16.17 6.87
N GLU A 215 6.42 -15.36 5.83
CA GLU A 215 7.73 -14.97 5.28
C GLU A 215 8.52 -14.10 6.26
N VAL A 216 7.88 -13.08 6.83
CA VAL A 216 8.53 -12.14 7.76
C VAL A 216 8.85 -12.78 9.10
N LYS A 217 7.97 -13.63 9.65
CA LYS A 217 8.18 -14.33 10.93
C LYS A 217 9.39 -15.26 10.94
N ARG A 218 9.89 -15.69 9.79
CA ARG A 218 11.16 -16.44 9.71
C ARG A 218 12.36 -15.58 10.11
N SER A 219 12.29 -14.28 9.91
CA SER A 219 13.40 -13.35 10.14
C SER A 219 13.19 -12.47 11.38
N CYS A 220 11.99 -11.97 11.64
CA CYS A 220 11.68 -11.10 12.78
C CYS A 220 10.26 -11.34 13.30
N GLY A 221 9.98 -10.92 14.55
CA GLY A 221 8.63 -10.79 15.05
C GLY A 221 7.90 -9.63 14.36
N ILE A 222 6.56 -9.71 14.32
CA ILE A 222 5.71 -8.60 13.88
C ILE A 222 4.86 -8.18 15.07
N ARG A 223 4.93 -6.90 15.41
CA ARG A 223 4.07 -6.27 16.41
C ARG A 223 3.25 -5.19 15.76
N THR A 224 1.96 -5.25 15.89
CA THR A 224 1.05 -4.22 15.38
C THR A 224 0.52 -3.39 16.56
N GLU A 225 0.61 -2.09 16.45
CA GLU A 225 -0.11 -1.15 17.28
C GLU A 225 -1.50 -0.88 16.67
N MET A 226 -2.29 0.01 17.28
CA MET A 226 -3.62 0.31 16.77
C MET A 226 -3.59 0.65 15.27
N LEU A 227 -4.36 -0.11 14.47
CA LEU A 227 -4.57 0.14 13.04
C LEU A 227 -6.05 0.50 12.81
N PRO A 228 -6.46 1.75 13.10
CA PRO A 228 -7.85 2.17 12.95
C PRO A 228 -8.26 2.17 11.47
N ALA A 229 -9.55 1.97 11.22
CA ALA A 229 -10.15 2.18 9.91
C ALA A 229 -9.96 3.66 9.53
N THR A 230 -9.23 3.91 8.45
CA THR A 230 -8.90 5.28 8.01
C THR A 230 -8.95 5.34 6.50
N GLN A 231 -9.82 6.23 5.98
CA GLN A 231 -10.00 6.40 4.54
C GLN A 231 -8.90 7.28 3.96
N VAL A 232 -8.18 6.74 2.99
CA VAL A 232 -7.14 7.42 2.21
C VAL A 232 -7.49 7.42 0.73
N GLN A 233 -6.99 8.39 -0.01
CA GLN A 233 -7.12 8.42 -1.47
C GLN A 233 -5.97 7.62 -2.08
N ALA A 234 -6.25 6.42 -2.58
CA ALA A 234 -5.24 5.53 -3.15
C ALA A 234 -5.85 4.59 -4.20
N ASP A 235 -5.00 3.92 -4.97
CA ASP A 235 -5.39 2.72 -5.71
C ASP A 235 -5.18 1.50 -4.80
N GLU A 236 -6.26 0.83 -4.43
CA GLU A 236 -6.22 -0.26 -3.43
C GLU A 236 -5.29 -1.41 -3.83
N PRO A 237 -5.37 -1.99 -5.06
CA PRO A 237 -4.46 -3.05 -5.47
C PRO A 237 -2.98 -2.63 -5.46
N LEU A 238 -2.68 -1.41 -5.92
CA LEU A 238 -1.31 -0.89 -5.90
C LEU A 238 -0.82 -0.62 -4.49
N LEU A 239 -1.68 -0.06 -3.62
CA LEU A 239 -1.35 0.17 -2.22
C LEU A 239 -1.06 -1.16 -1.51
N ARG A 240 -1.89 -2.18 -1.71
CA ARG A 240 -1.68 -3.50 -1.15
C ARG A 240 -0.37 -4.13 -1.63
N HIS A 241 -0.06 -4.03 -2.93
CA HIS A 241 1.20 -4.49 -3.51
C HIS A 241 2.40 -3.75 -2.90
N ALA A 242 2.33 -2.43 -2.81
CA ALA A 242 3.36 -1.61 -2.20
C ALA A 242 3.61 -2.01 -0.73
N LEU A 243 2.53 -2.19 0.06
CA LEU A 243 2.62 -2.58 1.46
C LEU A 243 3.24 -3.97 1.64
N VAL A 244 2.82 -4.97 0.85
CA VAL A 244 3.42 -6.31 0.84
C VAL A 244 4.91 -6.22 0.58
N ARG A 245 5.32 -5.48 -0.45
CA ARG A 245 6.74 -5.32 -0.80
C ARG A 245 7.52 -4.63 0.32
N VAL A 246 7.02 -3.52 0.85
CA VAL A 246 7.67 -2.80 1.94
C VAL A 246 7.82 -3.69 3.17
N LEU A 247 6.79 -4.44 3.55
CA LEU A 247 6.84 -5.35 4.70
C LEU A 247 7.89 -6.46 4.51
N ILE A 248 7.98 -7.04 3.32
CA ILE A 248 8.99 -8.06 3.00
C ILE A 248 10.39 -7.44 3.09
N GLU A 249 10.64 -6.31 2.43
CA GLU A 249 11.97 -5.69 2.40
C GLU A 249 12.42 -5.16 3.76
N THR A 250 11.49 -4.67 4.57
CA THR A 250 11.77 -4.24 5.95
C THR A 250 11.89 -5.41 6.93
N GLY A 251 11.20 -6.51 6.66
CA GLY A 251 11.25 -7.73 7.47
C GLY A 251 12.50 -8.58 7.23
N ARG A 252 13.13 -8.47 6.06
CA ARG A 252 14.36 -9.20 5.72
C ARG A 252 15.53 -8.75 6.58
N GLY A 253 16.30 -9.73 7.04
CA GLY A 253 17.55 -9.50 7.78
C GLY A 253 18.79 -9.60 6.89
N PRO A 254 19.96 -9.16 7.37
CA PRO A 254 21.20 -9.33 6.68
C PRO A 254 21.66 -10.80 6.74
N GLY A 255 21.59 -11.48 5.58
CA GLY A 255 22.23 -12.78 5.39
C GLY A 255 21.55 -13.98 6.08
N ALA A 256 22.02 -15.16 5.74
CA ALA A 256 21.51 -16.46 6.20
C ALA A 256 21.81 -16.82 7.67
N ALA A 257 22.23 -15.88 8.51
CA ALA A 257 22.49 -16.14 9.92
C ALA A 257 21.15 -16.16 10.69
N HIS A 258 20.85 -17.27 11.33
CA HIS A 258 19.65 -17.58 12.12
C HIS A 258 19.47 -16.72 13.40
N ALA A 259 20.07 -15.55 13.48
CA ALA A 259 19.83 -14.61 14.56
C ALA A 259 18.47 -13.95 14.34
N ARG A 260 17.50 -14.23 15.20
CA ARG A 260 16.24 -13.50 15.24
C ARG A 260 16.53 -12.01 15.38
N LEU A 261 16.08 -11.25 14.39
CA LEU A 261 16.10 -9.79 14.43
C LEU A 261 15.04 -9.31 15.43
N GLY A 262 15.15 -8.05 15.83
CA GLY A 262 14.13 -7.41 16.65
C GLY A 262 12.76 -7.36 15.97
N ASP A 263 11.70 -7.07 16.72
CA ASP A 263 10.34 -6.99 16.20
C ASP A 263 10.21 -5.83 15.20
N LEU A 264 9.55 -6.10 14.08
CA LEU A 264 9.04 -5.08 13.18
C LEU A 264 7.74 -4.52 13.78
N VAL A 265 7.77 -3.28 14.23
CA VAL A 265 6.60 -2.59 14.77
C VAL A 265 5.91 -1.82 13.65
N VAL A 266 4.62 -2.08 13.47
CA VAL A 266 3.76 -1.42 12.48
C VAL A 266 2.72 -0.61 13.22
N SER A 267 2.72 0.71 12.98
CA SER A 267 1.78 1.65 13.62
C SER A 267 1.23 2.65 12.60
N MET A 268 0.11 3.27 12.93
CA MET A 268 -0.51 4.34 12.15
C MET A 268 -0.65 5.59 13.01
N ALA A 269 -0.31 6.72 12.42
CA ALA A 269 -0.55 8.04 13.00
C ALA A 269 -1.33 8.90 12.00
N ARG A 270 -2.26 9.70 12.49
CA ARG A 270 -3.05 10.61 11.66
C ARG A 270 -2.65 12.05 11.98
N ASP A 271 -2.30 12.79 10.94
CA ASP A 271 -2.18 14.24 10.97
C ASP A 271 -3.35 14.87 10.19
N ALA A 272 -3.49 16.19 10.19
CA ALA A 272 -4.66 16.91 9.66
C ALA A 272 -5.09 16.49 8.23
N SER A 273 -4.15 16.22 7.35
CA SER A 273 -4.43 15.86 5.93
C SER A 273 -3.77 14.56 5.48
N VAL A 274 -2.99 13.92 6.32
CA VAL A 274 -2.15 12.79 5.96
C VAL A 274 -2.27 11.68 6.99
N LEU A 275 -2.35 10.45 6.51
CA LEU A 275 -2.13 9.25 7.30
C LEU A 275 -0.68 8.83 7.16
N GLU A 276 0.04 8.74 8.27
CA GLU A 276 1.37 8.13 8.31
C GLU A 276 1.28 6.69 8.78
N LEU A 277 1.73 5.77 7.95
CA LEU A 277 2.04 4.41 8.34
C LEU A 277 3.53 4.34 8.67
N VAL A 278 3.85 3.88 9.87
CA VAL A 278 5.21 3.81 10.37
C VAL A 278 5.59 2.35 10.61
N LEU A 279 6.65 1.90 9.92
CA LEU A 279 7.29 0.62 10.18
C LEU A 279 8.64 0.91 10.83
N SER A 280 8.84 0.43 12.04
CA SER A 280 10.08 0.64 12.78
C SER A 280 10.65 -0.68 13.26
N ARG A 281 11.98 -0.81 13.18
CA ARG A 281 12.71 -1.95 13.71
C ARG A 281 13.95 -1.46 14.44
N ILE A 282 14.12 -1.95 15.64
CA ILE A 282 15.32 -1.70 16.45
C ILE A 282 16.17 -2.95 16.39
N ASP A 283 17.21 -2.92 15.58
CA ASP A 283 18.19 -3.99 15.47
C ASP A 283 19.60 -3.43 15.21
N ARG A 284 20.60 -4.31 15.24
CA ARG A 284 21.99 -3.90 15.04
C ARG A 284 22.38 -3.59 13.59
N CYS A 285 21.44 -3.63 12.66
CA CYS A 285 21.71 -3.56 11.22
C CYS A 285 21.58 -2.17 10.59
N GLY A 286 21.02 -1.20 11.29
CA GLY A 286 21.02 0.24 10.94
C GLY A 286 20.13 0.67 9.78
N THR A 287 20.10 -0.01 8.66
CA THR A 287 19.27 0.31 7.48
C THR A 287 18.66 -0.94 6.88
N PRO A 288 17.46 -0.84 6.28
CA PRO A 288 16.89 -1.95 5.50
C PRO A 288 17.84 -2.29 4.35
N GLN A 289 18.14 -3.58 4.17
CA GLN A 289 19.02 -4.04 3.09
C GLN A 289 18.28 -4.40 1.80
N GLY A 290 16.95 -4.16 1.77
CA GLY A 290 16.10 -4.50 0.65
C GLY A 290 16.06 -3.45 -0.46
N ASP A 291 15.35 -3.76 -1.53
CA ASP A 291 15.12 -2.86 -2.67
C ASP A 291 14.08 -1.78 -2.34
N LEU A 292 14.52 -0.78 -1.59
CA LEU A 292 13.68 0.35 -1.20
C LEU A 292 13.34 1.28 -2.37
N ALA A 293 14.14 1.28 -3.44
CA ALA A 293 13.84 2.08 -4.62
C ALA A 293 12.55 1.60 -5.32
N THR A 294 12.40 0.28 -5.45
CA THR A 294 11.16 -0.32 -5.94
C THR A 294 9.99 -0.05 -4.97
N CYS A 295 10.21 -0.16 -3.66
CA CYS A 295 9.19 0.19 -2.67
C CYS A 295 8.73 1.64 -2.79
N GLU A 296 9.66 2.60 -2.92
CA GLU A 296 9.35 4.03 -3.10
C GLU A 296 8.53 4.26 -4.37
N ARG A 297 8.88 3.60 -5.49
CA ARG A 297 8.13 3.67 -6.74
C ARG A 297 6.70 3.15 -6.56
N LEU A 298 6.52 1.96 -6.01
CA LEU A 298 5.20 1.35 -5.82
C LEU A 298 4.30 2.17 -4.89
N VAL A 299 4.84 2.67 -3.78
CA VAL A 299 4.08 3.54 -2.85
C VAL A 299 3.65 4.82 -3.56
N ARG A 300 4.51 5.41 -4.39
CA ARG A 300 4.20 6.61 -5.15
C ARG A 300 3.13 6.36 -6.21
N GLU A 301 3.20 5.24 -6.91
CA GLU A 301 2.17 4.83 -7.88
C GLU A 301 0.81 4.58 -7.22
N ALA A 302 0.82 4.10 -5.97
CA ALA A 302 -0.40 3.95 -5.17
C ALA A 302 -0.97 5.27 -4.63
N GLY A 303 -0.28 6.41 -4.83
CA GLY A 303 -0.71 7.74 -4.37
C GLY A 303 -0.08 8.19 -3.05
N GLY A 304 0.92 7.47 -2.52
CA GLY A 304 1.62 7.79 -1.29
C GLY A 304 3.06 8.26 -1.48
N LEU A 305 3.74 8.50 -0.37
CA LEU A 305 5.17 8.81 -0.32
C LEU A 305 5.85 7.92 0.72
N LEU A 306 7.01 7.37 0.36
CA LEU A 306 7.84 6.57 1.27
C LEU A 306 9.10 7.34 1.67
N ARG A 307 9.44 7.31 2.96
CA ARG A 307 10.69 7.85 3.51
C ARG A 307 11.32 6.83 4.43
N VAL A 308 12.64 6.78 4.40
CA VAL A 308 13.44 5.93 5.29
C VAL A 308 14.30 6.83 6.16
N GLU A 309 14.19 6.65 7.46
CA GLU A 309 14.91 7.42 8.48
C GLU A 309 15.76 6.47 9.33
N PRO A 310 17.05 6.76 9.53
CA PRO A 310 17.83 6.03 10.53
C PRO A 310 17.31 6.35 11.93
N GLN A 311 17.28 5.36 12.82
CA GLN A 311 16.97 5.58 14.23
C GLN A 311 18.25 5.70 15.07
N THR A 312 18.23 6.62 16.04
CA THR A 312 19.27 6.69 17.06
C THR A 312 19.28 5.41 17.88
N GLY A 313 20.43 4.68 17.87
CA GLY A 313 20.57 3.43 18.64
C GLY A 313 20.50 2.14 17.84
N GLN A 314 20.79 2.19 16.54
CA GLN A 314 20.78 1.06 15.60
C GLN A 314 19.38 0.55 15.28
N GLY A 315 18.92 0.88 14.09
CA GLY A 315 17.62 0.53 13.54
C GLY A 315 17.20 1.50 12.47
N PHE A 316 15.99 1.31 11.95
CA PHE A 316 15.43 2.20 10.93
C PHE A 316 13.94 2.41 11.17
N ARG A 317 13.43 3.47 10.55
CA ARG A 317 12.02 3.78 10.45
C ARG A 317 11.67 4.03 8.99
N VAL A 318 10.68 3.31 8.49
CA VAL A 318 10.08 3.57 7.19
C VAL A 318 8.73 4.24 7.43
N ARG A 319 8.52 5.40 6.84
CA ARG A 319 7.25 6.12 6.87
C ARG A 319 6.60 6.09 5.50
N ILE A 320 5.34 5.73 5.45
CA ILE A 320 4.50 5.84 4.26
C ILE A 320 3.42 6.87 4.58
N ALA A 321 3.44 7.98 3.86
CA ALA A 321 2.45 9.03 3.97
C ALA A 321 1.38 8.86 2.87
N LEU A 322 0.11 8.84 3.26
CA LEU A 322 -1.04 8.67 2.37
C LEU A 322 -2.01 9.85 2.55
N PRO A 323 -2.53 10.46 1.48
CA PRO A 323 -3.49 11.55 1.59
C PRO A 323 -4.83 11.05 2.14
N LEU A 324 -5.36 11.73 3.17
CA LEU A 324 -6.66 11.42 3.74
C LEU A 324 -7.79 11.84 2.78
N VAL A 325 -8.85 11.04 2.73
CA VAL A 325 -10.10 11.48 2.10
C VAL A 325 -10.72 12.56 2.97
N GLN A 326 -10.83 13.77 2.43
CA GLN A 326 -11.58 14.83 3.10
C GLN A 326 -13.06 14.53 2.98
N LEU A 327 -13.71 14.20 4.07
CA LEU A 327 -15.17 14.18 4.13
C LEU A 327 -15.64 15.62 3.90
N ARG A 328 -16.30 15.86 2.77
CA ARG A 328 -17.06 17.11 2.61
C ARG A 328 -18.12 17.14 3.71
N GLY A 329 -17.95 18.07 4.66
CA GLY A 329 -18.99 18.45 5.60
C GLY A 329 -20.14 19.15 4.88
#